data_ab1bb5e161978a631357ddb09e37df21
#
_entry.id   ab1bb5e161978a631357ddb09e37df21
#
_cell.length_a   1.000
_cell.length_b   1.000
_cell.length_c   1.000
_cell.angle_alpha   90.00
_cell.angle_beta   90.00
_cell.angle_gamma   90.00
#
_symmetry.space_group_name_H-M   'P 1'
#
loop_
_entity.id
_entity.type
_entity.pdbx_description
1 polymer ?
#
loop_
_entity_poly.entity_id
_entity_poly.type
_entity_poly.pdbx_seq_one_letter_code
_entity_poly.pdbx_strand_id
1 'polypeptide(L)'
;ISAIDKDKNVRIVAENLSNSTGVTYYDGDLYFSEVNSIWKIQNIDEVLLSSKQIPEKVLVTDNLPSDTWHGWKWIDFGPDNKLYVPVGAPCNICNPSLEEKYNFDKRYASIMRLNDGEWEYVARGVRNTVGFDWHPKTNNLYFGDNGRDWMGDDMPSCELNVVMNDDSFYGYPYKHSMDVLDPDYSKKIPDNVDEFIDPILELGAHVAPTGLSFYDGDHFPAKYKNTLFMTLHGSWNRSRKVGYKIKAVHFDENGELLYHKDFITGWLQKNKGQ
;
A
#
# COMPACT_ATOMS: atom_id res chain seq x y z
N ILE A 1 -1.72 11.34 -15.96
CA ILE A 1 -1.52 9.94 -16.35
C ILE A 1 -1.20 9.93 -17.84
N SER A 2 -0.19 9.16 -18.22
CA SER A 2 0.24 9.03 -19.62
C SER A 2 0.36 7.56 -19.98
N ALA A 3 -0.06 7.21 -21.19
CA ALA A 3 0.22 5.92 -21.80
C ALA A 3 1.44 6.04 -22.73
N ILE A 4 2.28 5.02 -22.76
CA ILE A 4 3.46 4.93 -23.63
C ILE A 4 3.32 3.66 -24.47
N ASP A 5 3.33 3.80 -25.79
CA ASP A 5 3.26 2.66 -26.70
C ASP A 5 4.65 1.98 -26.89
N LYS A 6 4.66 0.87 -27.64
CA LYS A 6 5.89 0.12 -27.96
C LYS A 6 6.92 0.97 -28.74
N ASP A 7 6.49 1.98 -29.48
CA ASP A 7 7.32 2.88 -30.27
C ASP A 7 7.74 4.12 -29.46
N LYS A 8 7.47 4.14 -28.14
CA LYS A 8 7.75 5.21 -27.18
C LYS A 8 6.98 6.52 -27.43
N ASN A 9 5.90 6.50 -28.20
CA ASN A 9 5.02 7.64 -28.29
C ASN A 9 4.23 7.79 -26.97
N VAL A 10 4.14 9.02 -26.49
CA VAL A 10 3.44 9.35 -25.24
C VAL A 10 2.07 9.94 -25.58
N ARG A 11 1.03 9.42 -24.97
CA ARG A 11 -0.32 9.96 -25.07
C ARG A 11 -0.84 10.32 -23.67
N ILE A 12 -1.27 11.56 -23.50
CA ILE A 12 -1.87 11.98 -22.22
C ILE A 12 -3.26 11.38 -22.13
N VAL A 13 -3.52 10.66 -21.03
CA VAL A 13 -4.78 9.96 -20.76
C VAL A 13 -5.63 10.76 -19.77
N ALA A 14 -5.03 11.33 -18.74
CA ALA A 14 -5.70 12.22 -17.80
C ALA A 14 -4.72 13.24 -17.22
N GLU A 15 -5.17 14.46 -17.03
CA GLU A 15 -4.39 15.58 -16.49
C GLU A 15 -5.21 16.40 -15.50
N ASN A 16 -4.55 17.34 -14.81
CA ASN A 16 -5.14 18.18 -13.77
C ASN A 16 -5.74 17.35 -12.61
N LEU A 17 -5.04 16.27 -12.22
CA LEU A 17 -5.43 15.39 -11.13
C LEU A 17 -4.84 15.88 -9.79
N SER A 18 -5.59 15.73 -8.72
CA SER A 18 -5.17 16.11 -7.37
C SER A 18 -4.50 14.94 -6.65
N ASN A 19 -3.16 14.97 -6.53
CA ASN A 19 -2.37 13.93 -5.85
C ASN A 19 -2.71 12.49 -6.28
N SER A 20 -2.89 12.28 -7.59
CA SER A 20 -3.14 10.95 -8.14
C SER A 20 -1.91 10.05 -7.99
N THR A 21 -2.07 8.88 -7.39
CA THR A 21 -0.97 7.94 -7.08
C THR A 21 -1.27 6.50 -7.46
N GLY A 22 -2.51 6.07 -7.39
CA GLY A 22 -2.93 4.73 -7.80
C GLY A 22 -3.43 4.71 -9.24
N VAL A 23 -3.01 3.72 -10.00
CA VAL A 23 -3.53 3.43 -11.33
C VAL A 23 -3.58 1.92 -11.52
N THR A 24 -4.70 1.41 -12.00
CA THR A 24 -4.85 -0.02 -12.34
C THR A 24 -5.73 -0.18 -13.56
N TYR A 25 -5.55 -1.29 -14.26
CA TYR A 25 -6.36 -1.70 -15.40
C TYR A 25 -7.23 -2.89 -15.00
N TYR A 26 -8.51 -2.80 -15.30
CA TYR A 26 -9.44 -3.89 -15.04
C TYR A 26 -10.58 -3.91 -16.06
N ASP A 27 -10.82 -5.06 -16.67
CA ASP A 27 -11.94 -5.34 -17.59
C ASP A 27 -12.14 -4.29 -18.71
N GLY A 28 -11.03 -3.89 -19.34
CA GLY A 28 -11.03 -2.92 -20.43
C GLY A 28 -11.02 -1.45 -20.01
N ASP A 29 -11.16 -1.15 -18.71
CA ASP A 29 -11.19 0.19 -18.15
C ASP A 29 -9.88 0.52 -17.41
N LEU A 30 -9.46 1.78 -17.48
CA LEU A 30 -8.36 2.30 -16.68
C LEU A 30 -8.90 3.03 -15.46
N TYR A 31 -8.57 2.53 -14.28
CA TYR A 31 -8.92 3.16 -13.00
C TYR A 31 -7.76 3.96 -12.44
N PHE A 32 -8.06 5.07 -11.78
CA PHE A 32 -7.07 5.87 -11.07
C PHE A 32 -7.66 6.61 -9.88
N SER A 33 -6.82 6.82 -8.88
CA SER A 33 -7.19 7.47 -7.62
C SER A 33 -6.75 8.93 -7.58
N GLU A 34 -7.52 9.74 -6.88
CA GLU A 34 -7.13 11.00 -6.25
C GLU A 34 -7.23 10.83 -4.71
N VAL A 35 -7.02 11.88 -3.93
CA VAL A 35 -7.01 11.77 -2.45
C VAL A 35 -8.32 11.20 -1.91
N ASN A 36 -9.45 11.67 -2.38
CA ASN A 36 -10.78 11.31 -1.88
C ASN A 36 -11.69 10.67 -2.93
N SER A 37 -11.20 10.44 -4.14
CA SER A 37 -12.01 9.92 -5.24
C SER A 37 -11.28 8.90 -6.09
N ILE A 38 -12.05 8.02 -6.71
CA ILE A 38 -11.58 7.07 -7.71
C ILE A 38 -12.39 7.29 -8.98
N TRP A 39 -11.69 7.34 -10.09
CA TRP A 39 -12.21 7.58 -11.42
C TRP A 39 -11.86 6.43 -12.34
N LYS A 40 -12.58 6.33 -13.47
CA LYS A 40 -12.19 5.43 -14.55
C LYS A 40 -12.35 6.07 -15.92
N ILE A 41 -11.58 5.59 -16.87
CA ILE A 41 -11.74 5.83 -18.31
C ILE A 41 -12.13 4.51 -18.93
N GLN A 42 -13.33 4.49 -19.54
CA GLN A 42 -13.90 3.28 -20.10
C GLN A 42 -13.28 2.92 -21.43
N ASN A 43 -13.20 1.61 -21.71
CA ASN A 43 -12.73 1.03 -22.96
C ASN A 43 -11.34 1.56 -23.37
N ILE A 44 -10.42 1.68 -22.42
CA ILE A 44 -9.11 2.29 -22.65
C ILE A 44 -8.29 1.58 -23.73
N ASP A 45 -8.42 0.28 -23.87
CA ASP A 45 -7.74 -0.51 -24.90
C ASP A 45 -8.15 -0.05 -26.31
N GLU A 46 -9.45 0.05 -26.57
CA GLU A 46 -9.96 0.51 -27.86
C GLU A 46 -9.53 1.95 -28.16
N VAL A 47 -9.52 2.79 -27.12
CA VAL A 47 -9.11 4.19 -27.23
C VAL A 47 -7.62 4.32 -27.52
N LEU A 48 -6.75 3.54 -26.88
CA LEU A 48 -5.31 3.60 -27.06
C LEU A 48 -4.86 2.96 -28.38
N LEU A 49 -5.53 1.89 -28.83
CA LEU A 49 -5.24 1.21 -30.09
C LEU A 49 -5.76 1.97 -31.32
N SER A 50 -6.59 2.97 -31.14
CA SER A 50 -7.16 3.80 -32.19
C SER A 50 -6.70 5.26 -32.04
N SER A 51 -6.98 6.09 -33.07
CA SER A 51 -6.78 7.55 -32.97
C SER A 51 -7.94 8.27 -32.33
N LYS A 52 -8.85 7.57 -31.65
CA LYS A 52 -10.02 8.16 -30.97
C LYS A 52 -9.58 9.10 -29.86
N GLN A 53 -10.37 10.11 -29.60
CA GLN A 53 -10.19 11.01 -28.47
C GLN A 53 -10.35 10.23 -27.16
N ILE A 54 -9.54 10.56 -26.15
CA ILE A 54 -9.72 10.02 -24.79
C ILE A 54 -11.09 10.48 -24.28
N PRO A 55 -11.97 9.57 -23.85
CA PRO A 55 -13.27 9.94 -23.28
C PRO A 55 -13.11 10.63 -21.92
N GLU A 56 -14.14 11.33 -21.50
CA GLU A 56 -14.18 11.91 -20.15
C GLU A 56 -14.11 10.82 -19.09
N LYS A 57 -13.46 11.16 -17.97
CA LYS A 57 -13.41 10.26 -16.81
C LYS A 57 -14.77 10.11 -16.16
N VAL A 58 -15.10 8.89 -15.75
CA VAL A 58 -16.32 8.54 -15.03
C VAL A 58 -16.00 8.36 -13.56
N LEU A 59 -16.81 8.96 -12.69
CA LEU A 59 -16.67 8.81 -11.24
C LEU A 59 -17.06 7.40 -10.81
N VAL A 60 -16.18 6.75 -10.05
CA VAL A 60 -16.46 5.48 -9.36
C VAL A 60 -16.94 5.77 -7.94
N THR A 61 -16.20 6.63 -7.22
CA THR A 61 -16.55 7.11 -5.87
C THR A 61 -15.83 8.42 -5.56
N ASP A 62 -16.42 9.27 -4.71
CA ASP A 62 -15.86 10.52 -4.22
C ASP A 62 -15.97 10.68 -2.68
N ASN A 63 -16.28 9.57 -2.00
CA ASN A 63 -16.56 9.60 -0.56
C ASN A 63 -15.43 9.05 0.32
N LEU A 64 -14.21 8.89 -0.21
CA LEU A 64 -13.05 8.53 0.60
C LEU A 64 -12.62 9.70 1.51
N PRO A 65 -11.98 9.42 2.65
CA PRO A 65 -11.42 10.47 3.50
C PRO A 65 -10.46 11.38 2.73
N SER A 66 -10.53 12.69 2.97
CA SER A 66 -9.89 13.73 2.14
C SER A 66 -8.60 14.32 2.72
N ASP A 67 -8.13 13.84 3.88
CA ASP A 67 -6.87 14.33 4.44
C ASP A 67 -5.70 13.95 3.52
N THR A 68 -4.79 14.90 3.30
CA THR A 68 -3.65 14.71 2.40
C THR A 68 -2.45 14.04 3.08
N TRP A 69 -2.40 14.02 4.41
CA TRP A 69 -1.38 13.29 5.16
C TRP A 69 -1.65 11.80 5.02
N HIS A 70 -0.68 11.03 4.51
CA HIS A 70 -0.85 9.65 4.06
C HIS A 70 -2.04 9.48 3.08
N GLY A 71 -2.31 10.53 2.29
CA GLY A 71 -3.45 10.59 1.38
C GLY A 71 -3.28 9.78 0.09
N TRP A 72 -2.10 9.21 -0.15
CA TRP A 72 -1.84 8.39 -1.33
C TRP A 72 -2.68 7.13 -1.32
N LYS A 73 -3.37 6.88 -2.42
CA LYS A 73 -4.30 5.76 -2.58
C LYS A 73 -3.78 4.83 -3.67
N TRP A 74 -2.94 3.86 -3.30
CA TRP A 74 -2.72 2.73 -4.20
C TRP A 74 -4.06 2.02 -4.42
N ILE A 75 -4.36 1.60 -5.63
CA ILE A 75 -5.60 0.87 -5.93
C ILE A 75 -5.30 -0.32 -6.82
N ASP A 76 -5.99 -1.42 -6.59
CA ASP A 76 -5.97 -2.56 -7.48
C ASP A 76 -7.21 -3.44 -7.29
N PHE A 77 -7.47 -4.32 -8.25
CA PHE A 77 -8.56 -5.29 -8.17
C PHE A 77 -8.05 -6.62 -7.64
N GLY A 78 -8.74 -7.13 -6.62
CA GLY A 78 -8.43 -8.41 -6.03
C GLY A 78 -8.88 -9.62 -6.88
N PRO A 79 -8.46 -10.83 -6.49
CA PRO A 79 -8.91 -12.06 -7.13
C PRO A 79 -10.43 -12.28 -7.08
N ASP A 80 -11.11 -11.56 -6.19
CA ASP A 80 -12.58 -11.50 -6.05
C ASP A 80 -13.24 -10.47 -6.97
N ASN A 81 -12.47 -9.83 -7.86
CA ASN A 81 -12.89 -8.78 -8.79
C ASN A 81 -13.42 -7.50 -8.11
N LYS A 82 -13.05 -7.26 -6.86
CA LYS A 82 -13.41 -6.05 -6.13
C LYS A 82 -12.24 -5.09 -6.06
N LEU A 83 -12.55 -3.80 -5.97
CA LEU A 83 -11.55 -2.72 -5.90
C LEU A 83 -11.10 -2.52 -4.45
N TYR A 84 -9.78 -2.58 -4.23
CA TYR A 84 -9.14 -2.37 -2.92
C TYR A 84 -8.42 -1.02 -2.87
N VAL A 85 -8.46 -0.38 -1.69
CA VAL A 85 -7.80 0.89 -1.45
C VAL A 85 -7.31 1.00 -0.01
N PRO A 86 -6.06 1.39 0.25
CA PRO A 86 -5.59 1.74 1.59
C PRO A 86 -6.02 3.18 1.92
N VAL A 87 -6.43 3.37 3.17
CA VAL A 87 -6.80 4.67 3.73
C VAL A 87 -5.86 4.96 4.92
N GLY A 88 -4.73 5.60 4.64
CA GLY A 88 -3.71 5.87 5.65
C GLY A 88 -4.20 6.79 6.77
N ALA A 89 -3.59 6.69 7.95
CA ALA A 89 -3.89 7.55 9.07
C ALA A 89 -3.60 9.02 8.74
N PRO A 90 -4.44 9.99 9.14
CA PRO A 90 -4.28 11.41 8.81
C PRO A 90 -3.23 12.12 9.68
N CYS A 91 -2.32 11.37 10.30
CA CYS A 91 -1.35 11.86 11.28
C CYS A 91 -0.18 10.88 11.45
N ASN A 92 0.87 11.30 12.15
CA ASN A 92 1.94 10.39 12.56
C ASN A 92 1.42 9.33 13.53
N ILE A 93 0.72 9.79 14.59
CA ILE A 93 0.06 8.95 15.59
C ILE A 93 -1.22 9.63 16.08
N CYS A 94 -2.36 9.00 15.95
CA CYS A 94 -3.68 9.45 16.41
C CYS A 94 -4.67 8.31 16.36
N ASN A 95 -5.83 8.51 16.97
CA ASN A 95 -6.99 7.66 16.76
C ASN A 95 -8.09 8.46 16.03
N PRO A 96 -8.11 8.49 14.71
CA PRO A 96 -9.04 9.35 13.97
C PRO A 96 -10.51 9.01 14.19
N SER A 97 -10.84 7.80 14.60
CA SER A 97 -12.21 7.41 14.95
C SER A 97 -12.72 8.04 16.26
N LEU A 98 -11.82 8.63 17.07
CA LEU A 98 -12.14 9.28 18.34
C LEU A 98 -11.86 10.79 18.35
N GLU A 99 -11.36 11.35 17.25
CA GLU A 99 -10.93 12.74 17.17
C GLU A 99 -11.81 13.56 16.21
N GLU A 100 -12.43 14.63 16.75
CA GLU A 100 -13.36 15.51 16.03
C GLU A 100 -12.75 16.13 14.76
N LYS A 101 -11.48 16.53 14.82
CA LYS A 101 -10.78 17.13 13.68
C LYS A 101 -10.70 16.23 12.44
N TYR A 102 -10.94 14.93 12.59
CA TYR A 102 -11.03 13.95 11.51
C TYR A 102 -12.47 13.45 11.28
N ASN A 103 -13.47 14.18 11.79
CA ASN A 103 -14.89 13.85 11.69
C ASN A 103 -15.23 12.45 12.23
N PHE A 104 -14.43 11.92 13.16
CA PHE A 104 -14.57 10.55 13.70
C PHE A 104 -14.62 9.49 12.59
N ASP A 105 -13.98 9.72 11.45
CA ASP A 105 -14.02 8.80 10.32
C ASP A 105 -13.22 7.53 10.65
N LYS A 106 -13.94 6.43 10.74
CA LYS A 106 -13.40 5.12 11.12
C LYS A 106 -12.64 4.44 9.98
N ARG A 107 -12.74 4.96 8.74
CA ARG A 107 -12.07 4.36 7.57
C ARG A 107 -10.58 4.69 7.51
N TYR A 108 -10.12 5.69 8.23
CA TYR A 108 -8.69 5.94 8.39
C TYR A 108 -7.97 4.76 9.06
N ALA A 109 -6.70 4.61 8.75
CA ALA A 109 -5.84 3.54 9.26
C ALA A 109 -6.35 2.13 8.92
N SER A 110 -6.71 1.93 7.64
CA SER A 110 -7.26 0.65 7.16
C SER A 110 -6.91 0.36 5.69
N ILE A 111 -7.19 -0.87 5.27
CA ILE A 111 -7.37 -1.26 3.88
C ILE A 111 -8.85 -1.58 3.70
N MET A 112 -9.46 -0.96 2.70
CA MET A 112 -10.87 -1.09 2.38
C MET A 112 -11.06 -1.80 1.04
N ARG A 113 -12.21 -2.45 0.89
CA ARG A 113 -12.68 -3.07 -0.36
C ARG A 113 -14.05 -2.51 -0.73
N LEU A 114 -14.22 -2.12 -1.99
CA LEU A 114 -15.52 -1.67 -2.50
C LEU A 114 -16.34 -2.87 -2.99
N ASN A 115 -17.47 -3.12 -2.36
CA ASN A 115 -18.39 -4.21 -2.67
C ASN A 115 -19.79 -3.66 -2.88
N ASP A 116 -20.32 -3.75 -4.10
CA ASP A 116 -21.68 -3.28 -4.47
C ASP A 116 -22.00 -1.83 -4.01
N GLY A 117 -20.98 -0.96 -4.07
CA GLY A 117 -21.09 0.45 -3.69
C GLY A 117 -20.84 0.74 -2.20
N GLU A 118 -20.66 -0.29 -1.38
CA GLU A 118 -20.36 -0.16 0.05
C GLU A 118 -18.90 -0.49 0.35
N TRP A 119 -18.33 0.18 1.36
CA TRP A 119 -16.98 -0.03 1.80
C TRP A 119 -16.91 -1.08 2.93
N GLU A 120 -16.14 -2.14 2.71
CA GLU A 120 -15.87 -3.19 3.68
C GLU A 120 -14.43 -3.08 4.21
N TYR A 121 -14.22 -3.39 5.49
CA TYR A 121 -12.88 -3.50 6.05
C TYR A 121 -12.22 -4.81 5.64
N VAL A 122 -11.01 -4.71 5.11
CA VAL A 122 -10.10 -5.83 4.87
C VAL A 122 -9.08 -5.94 6.00
N ALA A 123 -8.49 -4.79 6.39
CA ALA A 123 -7.55 -4.70 7.50
C ALA A 123 -7.76 -3.39 8.25
N ARG A 124 -7.70 -3.41 9.57
CA ARG A 124 -7.77 -2.24 10.45
C ARG A 124 -6.48 -2.08 11.26
N GLY A 125 -6.25 -0.89 11.78
CA GLY A 125 -5.03 -0.63 12.54
C GLY A 125 -3.77 -0.65 11.66
N VAL A 126 -3.90 -0.21 10.42
CA VAL A 126 -2.83 -0.10 9.42
C VAL A 126 -2.49 1.36 9.24
N ARG A 127 -1.27 1.78 9.64
CA ARG A 127 -0.91 3.21 9.68
C ARG A 127 -0.84 3.85 8.29
N ASN A 128 -0.07 3.29 7.40
CA ASN A 128 0.15 3.86 6.06
C ASN A 128 0.67 2.82 5.08
N THR A 129 -0.24 2.13 4.43
CA THR A 129 0.06 1.24 3.31
C THR A 129 0.12 2.04 2.01
N VAL A 130 1.18 1.85 1.23
CA VAL A 130 1.40 2.48 -0.09
C VAL A 130 1.51 1.44 -1.19
N GLY A 131 1.49 0.18 -0.86
CA GLY A 131 1.51 -0.92 -1.82
C GLY A 131 1.05 -2.23 -1.20
N PHE A 132 0.33 -2.99 -1.99
CA PHE A 132 -0.14 -4.33 -1.68
C PHE A 132 -0.24 -5.16 -2.95
N ASP A 133 -0.27 -6.48 -2.80
CA ASP A 133 -0.49 -7.42 -3.90
C ASP A 133 -0.93 -8.79 -3.33
N TRP A 134 -1.47 -9.65 -4.18
CA TRP A 134 -1.97 -10.96 -3.79
C TRP A 134 -0.99 -12.08 -4.15
N HIS A 135 -0.82 -13.01 -3.21
CA HIS A 135 0.00 -14.19 -3.48
C HIS A 135 -0.63 -15.06 -4.59
N PRO A 136 0.12 -15.40 -5.67
CA PRO A 136 -0.45 -16.01 -6.88
C PRO A 136 -1.14 -17.36 -6.70
N LYS A 137 -0.89 -18.06 -5.58
CA LYS A 137 -1.46 -19.39 -5.30
C LYS A 137 -2.53 -19.37 -4.23
N THR A 138 -2.33 -18.57 -3.17
CA THR A 138 -3.27 -18.56 -2.04
C THR A 138 -4.34 -17.48 -2.17
N ASN A 139 -4.12 -16.48 -3.02
CA ASN A 139 -4.94 -15.27 -3.13
C ASN A 139 -5.01 -14.42 -1.85
N ASN A 140 -4.16 -14.69 -0.87
CA ASN A 140 -4.06 -13.84 0.32
C ASN A 140 -3.43 -12.50 -0.07
N LEU A 141 -3.96 -11.42 0.51
CA LEU A 141 -3.44 -10.07 0.33
C LEU A 141 -2.22 -9.85 1.22
N TYR A 142 -1.12 -9.39 0.65
CA TYR A 142 0.08 -8.94 1.36
C TYR A 142 0.24 -7.44 1.22
N PHE A 143 0.61 -6.74 2.29
CA PHE A 143 0.77 -5.30 2.27
C PHE A 143 1.95 -4.85 3.13
N GLY A 144 2.58 -3.74 2.70
CA GLY A 144 3.61 -3.08 3.50
C GLY A 144 2.99 -1.99 4.36
N ASP A 145 3.38 -1.87 5.64
CA ASP A 145 2.97 -0.76 6.49
C ASP A 145 4.16 0.06 6.97
N ASN A 146 4.02 1.38 6.88
CA ASN A 146 5.04 2.34 7.30
C ASN A 146 4.88 2.64 8.80
N GLY A 147 5.87 2.27 9.62
CA GLY A 147 5.90 2.54 11.05
C GLY A 147 5.86 4.04 11.40
N ARG A 148 5.42 4.37 12.63
CA ARG A 148 5.36 5.77 13.10
C ARG A 148 6.77 6.37 13.25
N ASP A 149 6.84 7.70 13.15
CA ASP A 149 8.04 8.47 13.41
C ASP A 149 8.16 8.87 14.89
N TRP A 150 9.33 9.40 15.26
CA TRP A 150 9.63 9.99 16.57
C TRP A 150 9.71 8.99 17.73
N MET A 151 10.14 7.75 17.44
CA MET A 151 10.51 6.77 18.45
C MET A 151 12.00 6.41 18.41
N GLY A 152 12.82 7.19 17.70
CA GLY A 152 14.25 6.98 17.53
C GLY A 152 14.61 6.36 16.18
N ASP A 153 15.91 6.06 16.01
CA ASP A 153 16.46 5.57 14.74
C ASP A 153 16.05 4.12 14.43
N ASP A 154 15.88 3.30 15.44
CA ASP A 154 15.81 1.85 15.27
C ASP A 154 14.44 1.25 15.60
N MET A 155 13.43 2.08 15.93
CA MET A 155 12.07 1.63 16.20
C MET A 155 11.00 2.66 15.83
N PRO A 156 9.73 2.20 15.58
CA PRO A 156 9.38 0.81 15.32
C PRO A 156 9.80 0.39 13.91
N SER A 157 9.85 -0.89 13.65
CA SER A 157 10.05 -1.41 12.29
C SER A 157 8.87 -1.04 11.39
N CYS A 158 9.15 -0.80 10.10
CA CYS A 158 8.14 -0.96 9.06
C CYS A 158 7.86 -2.45 8.86
N GLU A 159 6.72 -2.79 8.29
CA GLU A 159 6.16 -4.13 8.33
C GLU A 159 5.81 -4.68 6.96
N LEU A 160 5.90 -6.01 6.80
CA LEU A 160 5.19 -6.76 5.81
C LEU A 160 4.14 -7.62 6.51
N ASN A 161 2.90 -7.47 6.10
CA ASN A 161 1.73 -8.11 6.69
C ASN A 161 1.01 -8.98 5.67
N VAL A 162 0.18 -9.93 6.14
CA VAL A 162 -0.71 -10.75 5.33
C VAL A 162 -2.11 -10.77 5.92
N VAL A 163 -3.13 -10.65 5.08
CA VAL A 163 -4.53 -10.77 5.48
C VAL A 163 -4.94 -12.24 5.37
N MET A 164 -5.20 -12.86 6.50
CA MET A 164 -5.75 -14.22 6.60
C MET A 164 -7.27 -14.19 6.79
N ASN A 165 -7.78 -13.18 7.48
CA ASN A 165 -9.20 -12.95 7.70
C ASN A 165 -9.49 -11.45 7.54
N ASP A 166 -10.59 -11.15 6.85
CA ASP A 166 -11.07 -9.77 6.73
C ASP A 166 -11.36 -9.14 8.11
N ASP A 167 -11.26 -7.82 8.20
CA ASP A 167 -11.54 -7.01 9.37
C ASP A 167 -10.61 -7.25 10.58
N SER A 168 -9.48 -7.93 10.37
CA SER A 168 -8.45 -8.13 11.40
C SER A 168 -7.72 -6.83 11.75
N PHE A 169 -7.17 -6.74 12.98
CA PHE A 169 -6.57 -5.53 13.52
C PHE A 169 -5.03 -5.67 13.64
N TYR A 170 -4.28 -4.79 12.93
CA TYR A 170 -2.82 -4.85 12.78
C TYR A 170 -2.03 -3.94 13.74
N GLY A 171 -2.68 -3.37 14.74
CA GLY A 171 -2.04 -2.75 15.90
C GLY A 171 -2.13 -1.24 16.00
N TYR A 172 -1.95 -0.48 14.91
CA TYR A 172 -1.97 0.99 14.97
C TYR A 172 -3.32 1.53 15.49
N PRO A 173 -3.36 2.52 16.39
CA PRO A 173 -2.24 3.28 16.97
C PRO A 173 -1.64 2.70 18.26
N TYR A 174 -2.01 1.51 18.70
CA TYR A 174 -1.73 0.98 20.04
C TYR A 174 -0.45 0.17 20.14
N LYS A 175 -0.15 -0.56 19.06
CA LYS A 175 1.00 -1.46 18.93
C LYS A 175 1.64 -1.26 17.55
N HIS A 176 2.95 -1.44 17.46
CA HIS A 176 3.76 -1.38 16.26
C HIS A 176 4.71 -2.56 16.22
N SER A 177 5.04 -3.05 15.04
CA SER A 177 5.93 -4.21 14.90
C SER A 177 5.42 -5.42 15.70
N MET A 178 6.29 -6.36 16.07
CA MET A 178 5.90 -7.52 16.87
C MET A 178 5.61 -7.16 18.33
N ASP A 179 6.47 -6.33 18.97
CA ASP A 179 6.47 -6.17 20.43
C ASP A 179 6.45 -4.71 20.91
N VAL A 180 6.34 -3.72 20.03
CA VAL A 180 6.47 -2.31 20.41
C VAL A 180 5.11 -1.72 20.74
N LEU A 181 4.81 -1.59 22.03
CA LEU A 181 3.62 -0.86 22.50
C LEU A 181 3.82 0.65 22.32
N ASP A 182 2.78 1.32 21.81
CA ASP A 182 2.81 2.78 21.67
C ASP A 182 2.82 3.47 23.04
N PRO A 183 3.75 4.42 23.31
CA PRO A 183 3.85 5.08 24.60
C PRO A 183 2.63 5.94 24.94
N ASP A 184 1.91 6.45 23.93
CA ASP A 184 0.79 7.38 24.12
C ASP A 184 -0.57 6.69 24.04
N TYR A 185 -0.67 5.58 23.32
CA TYR A 185 -1.94 4.93 22.98
C TYR A 185 -2.11 3.53 23.56
N SER A 186 -1.06 2.80 23.96
CA SER A 186 -1.19 1.42 24.44
C SER A 186 -2.13 1.24 25.64
N LYS A 187 -2.33 2.30 26.45
CA LYS A 187 -3.27 2.29 27.59
C LYS A 187 -4.73 2.61 27.21
N LYS A 188 -4.98 2.85 25.93
CA LYS A 188 -6.30 3.26 25.40
C LYS A 188 -6.87 2.23 24.43
N ILE A 189 -6.39 0.99 24.50
CA ILE A 189 -6.88 -0.11 23.65
C ILE A 189 -8.37 -0.30 23.95
N PRO A 190 -9.25 -0.26 22.93
CA PRO A 190 -10.68 -0.50 23.14
C PRO A 190 -10.96 -1.94 23.55
N ASP A 191 -11.98 -2.13 24.41
CA ASP A 191 -12.40 -3.46 24.92
C ASP A 191 -12.82 -4.45 23.80
N ASN A 192 -13.12 -3.95 22.61
CA ASN A 192 -13.51 -4.76 21.44
C ASN A 192 -12.34 -5.12 20.53
N VAL A 193 -11.11 -4.85 20.94
CA VAL A 193 -9.89 -5.29 20.23
C VAL A 193 -9.29 -6.44 21.05
N ASP A 194 -9.65 -7.66 20.67
CA ASP A 194 -9.25 -8.87 21.40
C ASP A 194 -7.81 -9.30 21.06
N GLU A 195 -7.35 -9.04 19.83
CA GLU A 195 -6.05 -9.49 19.32
C GLU A 195 -5.47 -8.49 18.32
N PHE A 196 -4.14 -8.39 18.30
CA PHE A 196 -3.37 -7.72 17.25
C PHE A 196 -2.70 -8.76 16.37
N ILE A 197 -2.85 -8.60 15.05
CA ILE A 197 -2.13 -9.45 14.09
C ILE A 197 -0.69 -8.94 13.98
N ASP A 198 0.25 -9.82 14.24
CA ASP A 198 1.67 -9.52 14.11
C ASP A 198 2.13 -9.54 12.65
N PRO A 199 3.12 -8.70 12.27
CA PRO A 199 3.70 -8.75 10.94
C PRO A 199 4.42 -10.07 10.69
N ILE A 200 4.38 -10.55 9.46
CA ILE A 200 5.13 -11.74 9.04
C ILE A 200 6.62 -11.45 8.85
N LEU A 201 6.98 -10.17 8.69
CA LEU A 201 8.37 -9.73 8.55
C LEU A 201 8.54 -8.29 9.01
N GLU A 202 9.44 -8.08 9.96
CA GLU A 202 9.95 -6.75 10.31
C GLU A 202 11.02 -6.31 9.30
N LEU A 203 10.79 -5.17 8.65
CA LEU A 203 11.65 -4.65 7.58
C LEU A 203 12.77 -3.75 8.09
N GLY A 204 12.71 -3.36 9.37
CA GLY A 204 13.51 -2.34 10.01
C GLY A 204 12.85 -0.96 10.01
N ALA A 205 13.29 -0.10 10.94
CA ALA A 205 12.71 1.23 11.12
C ALA A 205 13.03 2.16 9.95
N HIS A 206 12.05 2.99 9.56
CA HIS A 206 12.17 4.06 8.58
C HIS A 206 12.57 3.63 7.16
N VAL A 207 12.39 2.38 6.78
CA VAL A 207 12.73 1.91 5.42
C VAL A 207 11.68 2.28 4.37
N ALA A 208 10.49 2.65 4.80
CA ALA A 208 9.36 3.08 3.97
C ALA A 208 9.05 2.10 2.83
N PRO A 209 8.37 0.96 3.12
CA PRO A 209 7.85 0.09 2.08
C PRO A 209 6.81 0.84 1.24
N THR A 210 6.97 0.80 -0.09
CA THR A 210 6.08 1.49 -1.03
C THR A 210 5.45 0.53 -2.01
N GLY A 211 6.11 0.20 -3.12
CA GLY A 211 5.56 -0.75 -4.08
C GLY A 211 5.82 -2.19 -3.69
N LEU A 212 4.81 -3.03 -3.86
CA LEU A 212 4.89 -4.48 -3.72
C LEU A 212 4.37 -5.14 -4.99
N SER A 213 5.01 -6.22 -5.43
CA SER A 213 4.47 -7.06 -6.50
C SER A 213 4.99 -8.49 -6.41
N PHE A 214 4.08 -9.45 -6.46
CA PHE A 214 4.42 -10.86 -6.64
C PHE A 214 4.80 -11.13 -8.08
N TYR A 215 5.84 -11.93 -8.26
CA TYR A 215 6.28 -12.34 -9.59
C TYR A 215 5.66 -13.69 -9.97
N ASP A 216 4.84 -13.70 -10.99
CA ASP A 216 4.23 -14.86 -11.62
C ASP A 216 4.68 -15.09 -13.07
N GLY A 217 5.48 -14.16 -13.63
CA GLY A 217 5.97 -14.17 -15.00
C GLY A 217 7.01 -15.28 -15.28
N ASP A 218 7.40 -15.45 -16.55
CA ASP A 218 8.31 -16.49 -17.02
C ASP A 218 9.70 -16.00 -17.46
N HIS A 219 9.98 -14.68 -17.36
CA HIS A 219 11.26 -14.10 -17.79
C HIS A 219 12.37 -14.28 -16.76
N PHE A 220 12.05 -14.26 -15.45
CA PHE A 220 13.04 -14.52 -14.42
C PHE A 220 13.21 -16.04 -14.20
N PRO A 221 14.37 -16.49 -13.72
CA PRO A 221 14.58 -17.88 -13.35
C PRO A 221 13.51 -18.41 -12.39
N ALA A 222 13.17 -19.71 -12.49
CA ALA A 222 12.09 -20.35 -11.73
C ALA A 222 12.14 -20.12 -10.20
N LYS A 223 13.34 -19.93 -9.64
CA LYS A 223 13.53 -19.58 -8.21
C LYS A 223 12.86 -18.27 -7.77
N TYR A 224 12.39 -17.45 -8.71
CA TYR A 224 11.69 -16.19 -8.41
C TYR A 224 10.15 -16.33 -8.52
N LYS A 225 9.63 -17.50 -8.90
CA LYS A 225 8.18 -17.74 -8.80
C LYS A 225 7.71 -17.55 -7.36
N ASN A 226 6.54 -16.94 -7.17
CA ASN A 226 5.95 -16.59 -5.87
C ASN A 226 6.86 -15.67 -5.01
N THR A 227 7.83 -15.00 -5.60
CA THR A 227 8.65 -14.01 -4.89
C THR A 227 7.93 -12.66 -4.88
N LEU A 228 7.78 -12.08 -3.70
CA LEU A 228 7.33 -10.69 -3.55
C LEU A 228 8.54 -9.76 -3.69
N PHE A 229 8.51 -8.89 -4.69
CA PHE A 229 9.45 -7.78 -4.81
C PHE A 229 8.87 -6.56 -4.12
N MET A 230 9.62 -6.03 -3.17
CA MET A 230 9.21 -4.91 -2.34
C MET A 230 10.21 -3.77 -2.44
N THR A 231 9.75 -2.57 -2.76
CA THR A 231 10.58 -1.37 -2.76
C THR A 231 10.64 -0.76 -1.37
N LEU A 232 11.86 -0.49 -0.89
CA LEU A 232 12.13 0.24 0.33
C LEU A 232 12.64 1.63 -0.08
N HIS A 233 11.73 2.62 -0.05
CA HIS A 233 12.00 3.98 -0.52
C HIS A 233 13.13 4.65 0.26
N GLY A 234 13.15 4.44 1.58
CA GLY A 234 14.18 5.00 2.45
C GLY A 234 13.68 6.04 3.43
N SER A 235 14.61 6.48 4.25
CA SER A 235 14.34 7.13 5.52
C SER A 235 14.35 8.65 5.48
N TRP A 236 13.48 9.27 6.27
CA TRP A 236 13.57 10.69 6.57
C TRP A 236 13.77 10.99 8.07
N ASN A 237 13.12 10.28 8.96
CA ASN A 237 13.18 10.48 10.41
C ASN A 237 14.24 9.60 11.07
N ARG A 238 15.47 9.64 10.54
CA ARG A 238 16.60 8.83 10.99
C ARG A 238 17.94 9.54 10.80
N SER A 239 18.87 9.40 11.75
CA SER A 239 20.20 10.02 11.67
C SER A 239 21.08 9.43 10.55
N ARG A 240 20.93 8.12 10.25
CA ARG A 240 21.61 7.44 9.14
C ARG A 240 20.59 6.90 8.15
N LYS A 241 20.78 7.20 6.88
CA LYS A 241 19.90 6.73 5.81
C LYS A 241 19.87 5.21 5.71
N VAL A 242 18.67 4.63 5.53
CA VAL A 242 18.41 3.21 5.30
C VAL A 242 17.37 3.04 4.19
N GLY A 243 17.16 1.82 3.71
CA GLY A 243 16.26 1.56 2.59
C GLY A 243 16.97 1.76 1.25
N TYR A 244 16.36 2.48 0.31
CA TYR A 244 16.86 2.77 -1.04
C TYR A 244 17.27 1.50 -1.79
N LYS A 245 16.40 0.48 -1.77
CA LYS A 245 16.66 -0.83 -2.36
C LYS A 245 15.36 -1.56 -2.71
N ILE A 246 15.49 -2.61 -3.49
CA ILE A 246 14.43 -3.59 -3.68
C ILE A 246 14.82 -4.85 -2.91
N LYS A 247 13.89 -5.35 -2.11
CA LYS A 247 13.98 -6.61 -1.38
C LYS A 247 13.20 -7.68 -2.14
N ALA A 248 13.75 -8.89 -2.21
CA ALA A 248 13.03 -10.09 -2.64
C ALA A 248 12.67 -10.90 -1.39
N VAL A 249 11.39 -11.16 -1.21
CA VAL A 249 10.82 -11.98 -0.14
C VAL A 249 10.26 -13.23 -0.78
N HIS A 250 10.80 -14.39 -0.45
CA HIS A 250 10.47 -15.65 -1.08
C HIS A 250 9.46 -16.43 -0.23
N PHE A 251 8.42 -16.91 -0.88
CA PHE A 251 7.36 -17.70 -0.28
C PHE A 251 7.27 -19.07 -0.94
N ASP A 252 6.72 -20.03 -0.23
CA ASP A 252 6.29 -21.30 -0.78
C ASP A 252 4.90 -21.19 -1.45
N GLU A 253 4.37 -22.29 -1.95
CA GLU A 253 3.06 -22.34 -2.61
C GLU A 253 1.88 -22.13 -1.66
N ASN A 254 2.10 -22.28 -0.35
CA ASN A 254 1.10 -22.06 0.71
C ASN A 254 1.12 -20.62 1.24
N GLY A 255 2.06 -19.78 0.76
CA GLY A 255 2.24 -18.40 1.24
C GLY A 255 3.08 -18.32 2.52
N GLU A 256 3.80 -19.37 2.90
CA GLU A 256 4.70 -19.32 4.05
C GLU A 256 6.02 -18.66 3.68
N LEU A 257 6.49 -17.75 4.53
CA LEU A 257 7.76 -17.05 4.35
C LEU A 257 8.94 -18.02 4.45
N LEU A 258 9.72 -18.16 3.38
CA LEU A 258 10.91 -19.01 3.35
C LEU A 258 12.18 -18.24 3.75
N TYR A 259 12.46 -17.15 3.07
CA TYR A 259 13.59 -16.25 3.33
C TYR A 259 13.43 -14.94 2.59
N HIS A 260 14.26 -13.97 2.93
CA HIS A 260 14.33 -12.70 2.21
C HIS A 260 15.78 -12.26 2.00
N LYS A 261 16.00 -11.42 0.97
CA LYS A 261 17.30 -10.82 0.67
C LYS A 261 17.14 -9.51 -0.07
N ASP A 262 18.20 -8.71 -0.10
CA ASP A 262 18.27 -7.56 -0.99
C ASP A 262 18.43 -8.05 -2.44
N PHE A 263 17.58 -7.54 -3.34
CA PHE A 263 17.55 -7.91 -4.76
C PHE A 263 18.29 -6.88 -5.61
N ILE A 264 17.97 -5.60 -5.47
CA ILE A 264 18.66 -4.50 -6.12
C ILE A 264 19.06 -3.47 -5.06
N THR A 265 20.32 -3.07 -5.09
CA THR A 265 20.91 -2.05 -4.22
C THR A 265 21.75 -1.06 -5.06
N GLY A 266 22.25 0.01 -4.43
CA GLY A 266 23.17 0.94 -5.08
C GLY A 266 22.63 2.36 -5.24
N TRP A 267 21.36 2.60 -4.96
CA TRP A 267 20.81 3.97 -4.94
C TRP A 267 21.31 4.78 -3.75
N LEU A 268 21.61 4.14 -2.62
CA LEU A 268 22.24 4.79 -1.49
C LEU A 268 23.77 4.69 -1.65
N GLN A 269 24.39 5.78 -2.08
CA GLN A 269 25.85 5.87 -2.20
C GLN A 269 26.43 6.47 -0.90
N LYS A 270 27.44 5.83 -0.34
CA LYS A 270 28.23 6.43 0.73
C LYS A 270 29.11 7.52 0.11
N ASN A 271 28.85 8.78 0.42
CA ASN A 271 29.81 9.84 0.11
C ASN A 271 31.12 9.52 0.82
N LYS A 272 32.23 9.52 0.08
CA LYS A 272 33.58 9.41 0.66
C LYS A 272 33.78 10.67 1.51
N GLY A 273 33.49 10.62 2.82
CA GLY A 273 33.72 11.72 3.75
C GLY A 273 32.62 11.94 4.81
N GLN A 274 31.64 11.05 4.93
CA GLN A 274 30.73 11.01 6.09
C GLN A 274 30.82 9.69 6.84
#